data_74fbe925e9979962bb7d104ce7955a20
#
_entry.id   74fbe925e9979962bb7d104ce7955a20
#
_cell.length_a   1.000
_cell.length_b   1.000
_cell.length_c   1.000
_cell.angle_alpha   90.00
_cell.angle_beta   90.00
_cell.angle_gamma   90.00
#
_symmetry.space_group_name_H-M   'P 1'
#
loop_
_entity.id
_entity.type
_entity.pdbx_description
1 polymer ?
#
loop_
_entity_poly.entity_id
_entity_poly.type
_entity_poly.pdbx_seq_one_letter_code
_entity_poly.pdbx_strand_id
1 'polypeptide(L)'
;MFRKIVFVVLLCFCALGFLYGYYYIRWRHLWQQCSSFPTYNIEHHQEDTLRILVIGDSWAEIHSELNLDTFLCSKLKDRITCPVSVVSKGKGGEKSRGIYKLLFENDGYGTKRFFKSGVDYCIIFAGINDAASNRGTKQFSHHYKLILDFLLQNNVRPVVVEIPDVDIWTMFKDKPFKDMLSDFIKSTMTQCKMYSFKEYREALREMLQNEKLMDKVVYVSMSEWNGDGEKIDPSLFTEDKVHLNNKGYYKLDESIAAAIANHLNLSKNSTHIDDLVNNNAN
;
A
#
# COMPACT_ATOMS: atom_id res chain seq x y z
N MET A 1 -23.36 50.46 4.23
CA MET A 1 -23.24 49.13 4.80
C MET A 1 -23.14 48.05 3.71
N PHE A 2 -24.07 47.97 2.76
CA PHE A 2 -24.11 46.97 1.67
C PHE A 2 -22.81 46.91 0.84
N ARG A 3 -22.26 48.04 0.36
CA ARG A 3 -20.99 48.08 -0.42
C ARG A 3 -19.79 47.49 0.35
N LYS A 4 -19.70 47.68 1.67
CA LYS A 4 -18.62 47.12 2.49
C LYS A 4 -18.75 45.59 2.60
N ILE A 5 -19.98 45.07 2.73
CA ILE A 5 -20.27 43.66 2.76
C ILE A 5 -19.88 43.00 1.42
N VAL A 6 -20.31 43.60 0.31
CA VAL A 6 -19.96 43.11 -1.05
C VAL A 6 -18.45 43.10 -1.24
N PHE A 7 -17.73 44.14 -0.81
CA PHE A 7 -16.27 44.18 -0.91
C PHE A 7 -15.57 43.07 -0.09
N VAL A 8 -16.03 42.84 1.15
CA VAL A 8 -15.48 41.74 1.99
C VAL A 8 -15.75 40.38 1.35
N VAL A 9 -16.95 40.16 0.83
CA VAL A 9 -17.30 38.90 0.15
C VAL A 9 -16.40 38.69 -1.07
N LEU A 10 -16.19 39.71 -1.90
CA LEU A 10 -15.27 39.62 -3.04
C LEU A 10 -13.84 39.32 -2.63
N LEU A 11 -13.33 39.94 -1.57
CA LEU A 11 -12.00 39.67 -1.02
C LEU A 11 -11.87 38.18 -0.57
N CYS A 12 -12.91 37.69 0.09
CA CYS A 12 -12.94 36.27 0.50
C CYS A 12 -12.91 35.33 -0.71
N PHE A 13 -13.68 35.60 -1.75
CA PHE A 13 -13.66 34.83 -2.99
C PHE A 13 -12.30 34.89 -3.69
N CYS A 14 -11.66 36.06 -3.75
CA CYS A 14 -10.32 36.18 -4.31
C CYS A 14 -9.31 35.39 -3.49
N ALA A 15 -9.33 35.46 -2.16
CA ALA A 15 -8.44 34.71 -1.30
C ALA A 15 -8.62 33.16 -1.45
N LEU A 16 -9.87 32.72 -1.53
CA LEU A 16 -10.17 31.30 -1.79
C LEU A 16 -9.71 30.87 -3.19
N GLY A 17 -9.88 31.73 -4.21
CA GLY A 17 -9.37 31.46 -5.55
C GLY A 17 -7.84 31.34 -5.60
N PHE A 18 -7.11 32.20 -4.90
CA PHE A 18 -5.66 32.15 -4.79
C PHE A 18 -5.20 30.87 -4.06
N LEU A 19 -5.83 30.53 -2.95
CA LEU A 19 -5.55 29.30 -2.20
C LEU A 19 -5.80 28.07 -3.08
N TYR A 20 -6.93 28.01 -3.76
CA TYR A 20 -7.26 26.92 -4.68
C TYR A 20 -6.22 26.82 -5.80
N GLY A 21 -5.88 27.94 -6.46
CA GLY A 21 -4.89 28.00 -7.52
C GLY A 21 -3.50 27.51 -7.05
N TYR A 22 -3.06 27.96 -5.88
CA TYR A 22 -1.80 27.53 -5.28
C TYR A 22 -1.77 26.00 -5.05
N TYR A 23 -2.80 25.45 -4.43
CA TYR A 23 -2.86 24.00 -4.20
C TYR A 23 -3.01 23.21 -5.50
N TYR A 24 -3.78 23.73 -6.47
CA TYR A 24 -3.93 23.11 -7.79
C TYR A 24 -2.59 23.00 -8.52
N ILE A 25 -1.81 24.08 -8.57
CA ILE A 25 -0.49 24.11 -9.22
C ILE A 25 0.45 23.12 -8.50
N ARG A 26 0.48 23.15 -7.17
CA ARG A 26 1.30 22.26 -6.36
C ARG A 26 0.93 20.81 -6.55
N TRP A 27 -0.36 20.49 -6.58
CA TRP A 27 -0.85 19.12 -6.81
C TRP A 27 -0.52 18.65 -8.23
N ARG A 28 -0.75 19.49 -9.24
CA ARG A 28 -0.42 19.18 -10.63
C ARG A 28 1.08 18.95 -10.81
N HIS A 29 1.92 19.75 -10.18
CA HIS A 29 3.37 19.57 -10.21
C HIS A 29 3.80 18.24 -9.57
N LEU A 30 3.23 17.90 -8.42
CA LEU A 30 3.46 16.61 -7.77
C LEU A 30 3.02 15.43 -8.63
N TRP A 31 1.91 15.57 -9.36
CA TRP A 31 1.44 14.56 -10.31
C TRP A 31 2.38 14.42 -11.50
N GLN A 32 2.84 15.52 -12.06
CA GLN A 32 3.78 15.52 -13.19
C GLN A 32 5.16 14.96 -12.85
N GLN A 33 5.57 15.00 -11.58
CA GLN A 33 6.82 14.40 -11.11
C GLN A 33 6.75 12.87 -10.97
N CYS A 34 5.66 12.25 -11.33
CA CYS A 34 5.41 10.83 -11.17
C CYS A 34 5.71 10.03 -12.43
N SER A 35 6.73 10.42 -13.19
CA SER A 35 7.28 9.59 -14.24
C SER A 35 7.88 8.31 -13.65
N SER A 36 7.80 7.23 -14.41
CA SER A 36 8.48 5.98 -14.08
C SER A 36 9.98 6.21 -13.99
N PHE A 37 10.63 5.56 -13.01
CA PHE A 37 12.08 5.50 -12.96
C PHE A 37 12.61 4.48 -13.96
N PRO A 38 13.87 4.61 -14.42
CA PRO A 38 14.51 3.55 -15.19
C PRO A 38 14.51 2.25 -14.39
N THR A 39 13.94 1.21 -14.98
CA THR A 39 13.90 -0.12 -14.35
C THR A 39 15.29 -0.73 -14.29
N TYR A 40 15.52 -1.59 -13.33
CA TYR A 40 16.71 -2.45 -13.23
C TYR A 40 16.25 -3.90 -13.13
N ASN A 41 17.09 -4.82 -13.56
CA ASN A 41 16.79 -6.24 -13.47
C ASN A 41 17.06 -6.75 -12.05
N ILE A 42 16.14 -7.59 -11.56
CA ILE A 42 16.30 -8.35 -10.32
C ILE A 42 16.93 -9.69 -10.71
N GLU A 43 18.04 -10.03 -10.10
CA GLU A 43 18.67 -11.34 -10.30
C GLU A 43 17.85 -12.41 -9.59
N HIS A 44 17.50 -13.48 -10.31
CA HIS A 44 16.83 -14.62 -9.69
C HIS A 44 17.90 -15.51 -9.05
N HIS A 45 17.69 -15.88 -7.81
CA HIS A 45 18.54 -16.84 -7.12
C HIS A 45 18.16 -18.28 -7.53
N GLN A 46 19.14 -19.19 -7.48
CA GLN A 46 18.93 -20.61 -7.80
C GLN A 46 18.71 -21.48 -6.55
N GLU A 47 18.60 -20.87 -5.38
CA GLU A 47 18.39 -21.57 -4.12
C GLU A 47 16.92 -21.94 -3.93
N ASP A 48 16.65 -23.05 -3.27
CA ASP A 48 15.28 -23.48 -2.93
C ASP A 48 14.62 -22.63 -1.82
N THR A 49 15.29 -21.58 -1.35
CA THR A 49 14.80 -20.69 -0.30
C THR A 49 13.81 -19.68 -0.86
N LEU A 50 12.59 -19.67 -0.37
CA LEU A 50 11.59 -18.64 -0.68
C LEU A 50 11.99 -17.33 -0.03
N ARG A 51 12.27 -16.29 -0.82
CA ARG A 51 12.69 -14.96 -0.36
C ARG A 51 11.55 -13.96 -0.46
N ILE A 52 11.19 -13.38 0.67
CA ILE A 52 10.07 -12.46 0.80
C ILE A 52 10.59 -11.11 1.32
N LEU A 53 10.25 -10.05 0.61
CA LEU A 53 10.51 -8.68 1.03
C LEU A 53 9.20 -8.01 1.41
N VAL A 54 9.15 -7.39 2.60
CA VAL A 54 8.05 -6.53 3.03
C VAL A 54 8.46 -5.08 2.82
N ILE A 55 7.69 -4.34 2.05
CA ILE A 55 7.92 -2.91 1.79
C ILE A 55 6.68 -2.09 2.18
N GLY A 56 6.90 -0.84 2.53
CA GLY A 56 5.75 0.02 2.79
C GLY A 56 6.05 1.23 3.65
N ASP A 57 5.00 1.67 4.30
CA ASP A 57 4.97 2.81 5.22
C ASP A 57 5.36 2.40 6.67
N SER A 58 4.76 3.06 7.67
CA SER A 58 4.99 2.75 9.09
C SER A 58 4.61 1.31 9.47
N TRP A 59 3.69 0.67 8.75
CA TRP A 59 3.34 -0.72 9.04
C TRP A 59 4.49 -1.67 8.70
N ALA A 60 5.20 -1.45 7.59
CA ALA A 60 6.39 -2.21 7.26
C ALA A 60 7.60 -1.83 8.15
N GLU A 61 7.73 -0.56 8.54
CA GLU A 61 8.77 -0.09 9.46
C GLU A 61 8.63 -0.75 10.83
N ILE A 62 7.44 -0.69 11.43
CA ILE A 62 7.13 -1.33 12.73
C ILE A 62 7.28 -2.85 12.64
N HIS A 63 6.88 -3.48 11.53
CA HIS A 63 7.09 -4.90 11.30
C HIS A 63 8.57 -5.28 11.43
N SER A 64 9.46 -4.47 10.84
CA SER A 64 10.91 -4.63 10.99
C SER A 64 11.40 -4.38 12.41
N GLU A 65 10.95 -3.29 13.06
CA GLU A 65 11.37 -2.89 14.40
C GLU A 65 10.97 -3.93 15.48
N LEU A 66 9.80 -4.52 15.35
CA LEU A 66 9.30 -5.56 16.25
C LEU A 66 9.83 -6.96 15.91
N ASN A 67 10.73 -7.08 14.91
CA ASN A 67 11.28 -8.35 14.42
C ASN A 67 10.21 -9.38 14.03
N LEU A 68 9.10 -8.91 13.44
CA LEU A 68 7.98 -9.76 13.01
C LEU A 68 8.33 -10.62 11.78
N ASP A 69 9.44 -10.33 11.12
CA ASP A 69 10.00 -11.18 10.06
C ASP A 69 10.15 -12.64 10.52
N THR A 70 10.57 -12.85 11.76
CA THR A 70 10.71 -14.18 12.34
C THR A 70 9.37 -14.86 12.57
N PHE A 71 8.35 -14.12 12.96
CA PHE A 71 7.00 -14.63 13.16
C PHE A 71 6.36 -15.02 11.82
N LEU A 72 6.39 -14.14 10.83
CA LEU A 72 5.88 -14.43 9.48
C LEU A 72 6.62 -15.62 8.85
N CYS A 73 7.94 -15.68 9.00
CA CYS A 73 8.76 -16.80 8.57
C CYS A 73 8.31 -18.11 9.23
N SER A 74 8.04 -18.11 10.53
CA SER A 74 7.52 -19.28 11.25
C SER A 74 6.16 -19.71 10.70
N LYS A 75 5.23 -18.79 10.51
CA LYS A 75 3.88 -19.09 9.99
C LYS A 75 3.89 -19.64 8.55
N LEU A 76 4.86 -19.21 7.76
CA LEU A 76 5.08 -19.78 6.42
C LEU A 76 5.66 -21.19 6.49
N LYS A 77 6.67 -21.43 7.33
CA LYS A 77 7.26 -22.76 7.54
C LYS A 77 6.25 -23.82 8.03
N ASP A 78 5.23 -23.39 8.77
CA ASP A 78 4.12 -24.26 9.18
C ASP A 78 3.24 -24.72 7.99
N ARG A 79 3.34 -24.07 6.82
CA ARG A 79 2.46 -24.27 5.66
C ARG A 79 3.17 -24.70 4.38
N ILE A 80 4.46 -24.48 4.28
CA ILE A 80 5.27 -24.81 3.08
C ILE A 80 6.54 -25.54 3.47
N THR A 81 7.04 -26.38 2.57
CA THR A 81 8.17 -27.28 2.85
C THR A 81 9.53 -26.68 2.52
N CYS A 82 9.61 -25.63 1.71
CA CYS A 82 10.87 -24.99 1.37
C CYS A 82 11.35 -24.05 2.48
N PRO A 83 12.66 -23.82 2.60
CA PRO A 83 13.20 -22.79 3.47
C PRO A 83 12.63 -21.42 3.13
N VAL A 84 12.44 -20.55 4.14
CA VAL A 84 11.86 -19.21 3.97
C VAL A 84 12.78 -18.17 4.60
N SER A 85 12.97 -17.07 3.90
CA SER A 85 13.62 -15.86 4.39
C SER A 85 12.67 -14.66 4.22
N VAL A 86 12.47 -13.91 5.29
CA VAL A 86 11.64 -12.70 5.29
C VAL A 86 12.50 -11.53 5.74
N VAL A 87 12.38 -10.41 5.04
CA VAL A 87 13.04 -9.15 5.41
C VAL A 87 12.03 -8.02 5.24
N SER A 88 11.89 -7.17 6.26
CA SER A 88 11.01 -6.00 6.21
C SER A 88 11.80 -4.71 6.12
N LYS A 89 11.32 -3.80 5.29
CA LYS A 89 11.88 -2.46 5.12
C LYS A 89 10.76 -1.45 4.82
N GLY A 90 10.47 -0.60 5.78
CA GLY A 90 9.46 0.45 5.66
C GLY A 90 10.01 1.82 5.99
N LYS A 91 9.21 2.85 5.71
CA LYS A 91 9.46 4.23 6.12
C LYS A 91 8.17 4.89 6.55
N GLY A 92 8.12 5.28 7.83
CA GLY A 92 6.94 5.89 8.44
C GLY A 92 6.44 7.13 7.69
N GLY A 93 5.12 7.25 7.56
CA GLY A 93 4.49 8.38 6.89
C GLY A 93 4.60 8.40 5.36
N GLU A 94 5.29 7.40 4.74
CA GLU A 94 5.39 7.36 3.29
C GLU A 94 4.06 7.02 2.62
N LYS A 95 3.91 7.57 1.43
CA LYS A 95 2.77 7.36 0.54
C LYS A 95 3.19 6.44 -0.61
N SER A 96 2.23 5.93 -1.34
CA SER A 96 2.48 5.06 -2.50
C SER A 96 3.57 5.60 -3.43
N ARG A 97 3.60 6.90 -3.69
CA ARG A 97 4.67 7.56 -4.46
C ARG A 97 6.05 7.41 -3.82
N GLY A 98 6.15 7.65 -2.51
CA GLY A 98 7.43 7.54 -1.78
C GLY A 98 7.90 6.10 -1.74
N ILE A 99 7.00 5.15 -1.47
CA ILE A 99 7.30 3.72 -1.50
C ILE A 99 7.81 3.29 -2.88
N TYR A 100 7.16 3.73 -3.97
CA TYR A 100 7.66 3.50 -5.33
C TYR A 100 9.08 4.03 -5.52
N LYS A 101 9.38 5.26 -5.05
CA LYS A 101 10.71 5.86 -5.14
C LYS A 101 11.77 5.05 -4.39
N LEU A 102 11.43 4.52 -3.21
CA LEU A 102 12.33 3.71 -2.39
C LEU A 102 12.79 2.42 -3.08
N LEU A 103 12.05 1.89 -4.06
CA LEU A 103 12.47 0.73 -4.86
C LEU A 103 13.76 0.99 -5.64
N PHE A 104 14.08 2.25 -5.95
CA PHE A 104 15.23 2.67 -6.76
C PHE A 104 16.38 3.25 -5.93
N GLU A 105 16.22 3.37 -4.62
CA GLU A 105 17.20 3.89 -3.68
C GLU A 105 17.94 2.76 -2.96
N ASN A 106 19.26 2.92 -2.76
CA ASN A 106 20.10 1.93 -2.05
C ASN A 106 20.29 2.27 -0.58
N ASP A 107 20.24 3.57 -0.23
CA ASP A 107 20.64 4.08 1.08
C ASP A 107 19.43 4.35 1.98
N GLY A 108 19.68 4.45 3.28
CA GLY A 108 18.66 4.78 4.28
C GLY A 108 17.49 3.79 4.26
N TYR A 109 16.33 4.28 3.81
CA TYR A 109 15.11 3.48 3.70
C TYR A 109 14.94 2.78 2.33
N GLY A 110 15.90 2.97 1.40
CA GLY A 110 15.87 2.36 0.08
C GLY A 110 15.85 0.84 0.10
N THR A 111 15.14 0.25 -0.85
CA THR A 111 14.94 -1.21 -0.90
C THR A 111 15.66 -1.89 -2.06
N LYS A 112 16.28 -1.11 -2.96
CA LYS A 112 16.95 -1.63 -4.17
C LYS A 112 17.97 -2.75 -3.88
N ARG A 113 18.74 -2.62 -2.79
CA ARG A 113 19.77 -3.61 -2.40
C ARG A 113 19.17 -4.98 -2.08
N PHE A 114 17.95 -5.02 -1.53
CA PHE A 114 17.27 -6.28 -1.18
C PHE A 114 16.77 -6.99 -2.43
N PHE A 115 16.27 -6.23 -3.41
CA PHE A 115 15.87 -6.80 -4.70
C PHE A 115 17.05 -7.39 -5.48
N LYS A 116 18.24 -6.79 -5.41
CA LYS A 116 19.43 -7.33 -6.09
C LYS A 116 19.84 -8.73 -5.64
N SER A 117 19.49 -9.14 -4.43
CA SER A 117 19.77 -10.48 -3.92
C SER A 117 18.73 -11.53 -4.32
N GLY A 118 17.76 -11.15 -5.13
CA GLY A 118 16.63 -11.99 -5.53
C GLY A 118 15.49 -11.96 -4.52
N VAL A 119 14.26 -11.78 -5.01
CA VAL A 119 13.02 -11.75 -4.22
C VAL A 119 11.95 -12.48 -5.02
N ASP A 120 11.25 -13.42 -4.38
CA ASP A 120 10.16 -14.17 -5.01
C ASP A 120 8.81 -13.50 -4.78
N TYR A 121 8.57 -13.01 -3.55
CA TYR A 121 7.35 -12.31 -3.16
C TYR A 121 7.68 -10.95 -2.55
N CYS A 122 6.88 -9.95 -2.87
CA CYS A 122 6.98 -8.63 -2.27
C CYS A 122 5.65 -8.24 -1.63
N ILE A 123 5.60 -8.16 -0.30
CA ILE A 123 4.44 -7.72 0.47
C ILE A 123 4.44 -6.19 0.50
N ILE A 124 3.28 -5.58 0.22
CA ILE A 124 3.15 -4.14 0.06
C ILE A 124 2.16 -3.58 1.07
N PHE A 125 2.64 -2.73 1.99
CA PHE A 125 1.81 -1.93 2.88
C PHE A 125 1.81 -0.48 2.39
N ALA A 126 0.72 -0.06 1.73
CA ALA A 126 0.61 1.28 1.17
C ALA A 126 -0.85 1.73 1.06
N GLY A 127 -1.09 3.02 1.24
CA GLY A 127 -2.38 3.66 1.02
C GLY A 127 -2.97 4.37 2.24
N ILE A 128 -2.64 3.96 3.47
CA ILE A 128 -3.09 4.63 4.70
C ILE A 128 -2.67 6.10 4.67
N ASN A 129 -1.41 6.39 4.37
CA ASN A 129 -0.90 7.75 4.32
C ASN A 129 -1.37 8.55 3.09
N ASP A 130 -1.72 7.88 1.98
CA ASP A 130 -2.36 8.53 0.83
C ASP A 130 -3.75 9.04 1.22
N ALA A 131 -4.56 8.20 1.86
CA ALA A 131 -5.89 8.53 2.36
C ALA A 131 -5.83 9.62 3.45
N ALA A 132 -4.95 9.46 4.45
CA ALA A 132 -4.75 10.42 5.54
C ALA A 132 -4.31 11.81 5.04
N SER A 133 -3.63 11.88 3.91
CA SER A 133 -3.14 13.12 3.30
C SER A 133 -4.04 13.65 2.18
N ASN A 134 -5.17 13.00 1.91
CA ASN A 134 -6.11 13.37 0.84
C ASN A 134 -5.43 13.55 -0.52
N ARG A 135 -4.56 12.60 -0.90
CA ARG A 135 -3.78 12.66 -2.15
C ARG A 135 -4.59 12.41 -3.41
N GLY A 136 -5.80 11.87 -3.25
CA GLY A 136 -6.67 11.47 -4.35
C GLY A 136 -6.44 10.04 -4.82
N THR A 137 -7.53 9.33 -5.03
CA THR A 137 -7.52 7.92 -5.42
C THR A 137 -6.80 7.66 -6.73
N LYS A 138 -6.94 8.57 -7.71
CA LYS A 138 -6.25 8.46 -9.02
C LYS A 138 -4.73 8.48 -8.87
N GLN A 139 -4.20 9.38 -8.00
CA GLN A 139 -2.78 9.49 -7.77
C GLN A 139 -2.25 8.27 -7.01
N PHE A 140 -2.99 7.81 -6.02
CA PHE A 140 -2.69 6.59 -5.28
C PHE A 140 -2.63 5.37 -6.21
N SER A 141 -3.70 5.10 -6.98
CA SER A 141 -3.76 3.95 -7.90
C SER A 141 -2.64 3.98 -8.94
N HIS A 142 -2.32 5.18 -9.48
CA HIS A 142 -1.22 5.33 -10.42
C HIS A 142 0.13 4.89 -9.83
N HIS A 143 0.49 5.37 -8.63
CA HIS A 143 1.76 5.00 -8.00
C HIS A 143 1.78 3.54 -7.54
N TYR A 144 0.65 3.05 -7.03
CA TYR A 144 0.54 1.65 -6.65
C TYR A 144 0.73 0.75 -7.88
N LYS A 145 0.14 1.12 -9.03
CA LYS A 145 0.37 0.42 -10.30
C LYS A 145 1.83 0.42 -10.71
N LEU A 146 2.56 1.53 -10.57
CA LEU A 146 3.99 1.58 -10.87
C LEU A 146 4.81 0.61 -10.00
N ILE A 147 4.44 0.43 -8.72
CA ILE A 147 5.05 -0.59 -7.85
C ILE A 147 4.78 -1.98 -8.42
N LEU A 148 3.52 -2.28 -8.76
CA LEU A 148 3.15 -3.59 -9.31
C LEU A 148 3.83 -3.87 -10.65
N ASP A 149 3.85 -2.90 -11.55
CA ASP A 149 4.50 -3.03 -12.86
C ASP A 149 5.99 -3.36 -12.71
N PHE A 150 6.70 -2.66 -11.81
CA PHE A 150 8.11 -2.94 -11.52
C PHE A 150 8.31 -4.36 -11.00
N LEU A 151 7.51 -4.81 -10.05
CA LEU A 151 7.62 -6.15 -9.48
C LEU A 151 7.33 -7.23 -10.52
N LEU A 152 6.23 -7.09 -11.26
CA LEU A 152 5.81 -8.07 -12.27
C LEU A 152 6.77 -8.15 -13.45
N GLN A 153 7.33 -7.03 -13.91
CA GLN A 153 8.37 -6.99 -14.95
C GLN A 153 9.65 -7.73 -14.54
N ASN A 154 9.89 -7.84 -13.25
CA ASN A 154 11.03 -8.55 -12.69
C ASN A 154 10.67 -9.95 -12.14
N ASN A 155 9.51 -10.51 -12.51
CA ASN A 155 9.01 -11.81 -12.05
C ASN A 155 8.90 -11.95 -10.52
N VAL A 156 8.77 -10.84 -9.79
CA VAL A 156 8.48 -10.83 -8.36
C VAL A 156 6.95 -10.84 -8.19
N ARG A 157 6.44 -11.79 -7.41
CA ARG A 157 5.00 -11.87 -7.13
C ARG A 157 4.59 -10.82 -6.09
N PRO A 158 3.75 -9.83 -6.44
CA PRO A 158 3.25 -8.89 -5.46
C PRO A 158 2.25 -9.55 -4.51
N VAL A 159 2.36 -9.24 -3.23
CA VAL A 159 1.35 -9.54 -2.20
C VAL A 159 0.71 -8.21 -1.81
N VAL A 160 -0.49 -8.00 -2.30
CA VAL A 160 -1.25 -6.77 -2.09
C VAL A 160 -2.06 -6.92 -0.81
N VAL A 161 -1.67 -6.20 0.23
CA VAL A 161 -2.46 -6.13 1.46
C VAL A 161 -3.47 -5.00 1.33
N GLU A 162 -4.73 -5.33 1.52
CA GLU A 162 -5.83 -4.37 1.42
C GLU A 162 -5.71 -3.30 2.51
N ILE A 163 -6.15 -2.07 2.21
CA ILE A 163 -6.16 -0.98 3.17
C ILE A 163 -7.28 -1.23 4.19
N PRO A 164 -6.98 -1.41 5.49
CA PRO A 164 -8.01 -1.56 6.51
C PRO A 164 -8.72 -0.24 6.79
N ASP A 165 -9.87 -0.31 7.42
CA ASP A 165 -10.42 0.86 8.08
C ASP A 165 -9.64 1.13 9.37
N VAL A 166 -9.32 2.39 9.61
CA VAL A 166 -8.66 2.86 10.84
C VAL A 166 -9.39 4.08 11.37
N ASP A 167 -9.36 4.31 12.69
CA ASP A 167 -10.04 5.46 13.32
C ASP A 167 -9.22 6.74 13.16
N ILE A 168 -9.24 7.27 11.96
CA ILE A 168 -8.50 8.48 11.63
C ILE A 168 -9.07 9.75 12.28
N TRP A 169 -10.36 9.76 12.60
CA TRP A 169 -10.97 10.92 13.25
C TRP A 169 -10.37 11.17 14.63
N THR A 170 -10.02 10.11 15.35
CA THR A 170 -9.30 10.25 16.62
C THR A 170 -7.94 10.94 16.44
N MET A 171 -7.21 10.66 15.36
CA MET A 171 -5.94 11.32 15.05
C MET A 171 -6.09 12.81 14.69
N PHE A 172 -7.20 13.19 14.05
CA PHE A 172 -7.34 14.54 13.48
C PHE A 172 -8.32 15.44 14.21
N LYS A 173 -8.96 14.95 15.30
CA LYS A 173 -9.89 15.75 16.09
C LYS A 173 -9.28 17.08 16.62
N ASP A 174 -7.99 17.07 16.93
CA ASP A 174 -7.26 18.22 17.46
C ASP A 174 -6.45 18.97 16.38
N LYS A 175 -6.69 18.68 15.10
CA LYS A 175 -5.97 19.31 13.99
C LYS A 175 -6.28 20.79 13.89
N PRO A 176 -5.28 21.68 13.70
CA PRO A 176 -5.51 23.11 13.53
C PRO A 176 -6.45 23.38 12.36
N PHE A 177 -7.33 24.36 12.51
CA PHE A 177 -8.33 24.75 11.50
C PHE A 177 -7.72 25.00 10.11
N LYS A 178 -6.54 25.65 10.03
CA LYS A 178 -5.81 25.89 8.77
C LYS A 178 -5.47 24.59 8.03
N ASP A 179 -5.14 23.55 8.77
CA ASP A 179 -4.76 22.25 8.21
C ASP A 179 -6.00 21.47 7.77
N MET A 180 -7.10 21.56 8.53
CA MET A 180 -8.40 21.02 8.12
C MET A 180 -8.91 21.70 6.83
N LEU A 181 -8.80 23.03 6.73
CA LEU A 181 -9.17 23.76 5.53
C LEU A 181 -8.31 23.35 4.32
N SER A 182 -7.00 23.19 4.54
CA SER A 182 -6.07 22.66 3.52
C SER A 182 -6.50 21.28 3.03
N ASP A 183 -6.87 20.40 3.94
CA ASP A 183 -7.28 19.03 3.59
C ASP A 183 -8.65 19.02 2.90
N PHE A 184 -9.57 19.87 3.31
CA PHE A 184 -10.84 20.06 2.61
C PHE A 184 -10.64 20.54 1.16
N ILE A 185 -9.75 21.52 0.95
CA ILE A 185 -9.42 22.00 -0.39
C ILE A 185 -8.79 20.86 -1.22
N LYS A 186 -7.85 20.11 -0.65
CA LYS A 186 -7.22 18.97 -1.34
C LYS A 186 -8.26 17.91 -1.73
N SER A 187 -9.13 17.51 -0.80
CA SER A 187 -10.16 16.50 -1.06
C SER A 187 -11.12 16.95 -2.16
N THR A 188 -11.51 18.22 -2.16
CA THR A 188 -12.33 18.82 -3.22
C THR A 188 -11.62 18.78 -4.58
N MET A 189 -10.34 19.15 -4.63
CA MET A 189 -9.53 19.12 -5.85
C MET A 189 -9.30 17.72 -6.40
N THR A 190 -9.15 16.75 -5.52
CA THR A 190 -8.90 15.35 -5.88
C THR A 190 -10.18 14.56 -6.07
N GLN A 191 -11.33 15.17 -5.81
CA GLN A 191 -12.66 14.54 -5.92
C GLN A 191 -12.80 13.27 -5.06
N CYS A 192 -12.16 13.26 -3.90
CA CYS A 192 -12.27 12.16 -2.92
C CYS A 192 -12.86 12.68 -1.61
N LYS A 193 -13.50 11.80 -0.85
CA LYS A 193 -13.94 12.14 0.51
C LYS A 193 -12.74 12.31 1.41
N MET A 194 -12.80 13.34 2.24
CA MET A 194 -11.73 13.60 3.21
C MET A 194 -11.55 12.42 4.16
N TYR A 195 -10.34 11.91 4.23
CA TYR A 195 -9.94 10.79 5.10
C TYR A 195 -10.74 9.47 4.87
N SER A 196 -11.13 9.18 3.65
CA SER A 196 -11.88 7.97 3.33
C SER A 196 -10.97 6.80 2.93
N PHE A 197 -10.67 5.91 3.84
CA PHE A 197 -9.95 4.66 3.52
C PHE A 197 -10.75 3.78 2.57
N LYS A 198 -12.07 3.77 2.72
CA LYS A 198 -12.96 3.01 1.84
C LYS A 198 -12.76 3.36 0.37
N GLU A 199 -12.72 4.66 0.02
CA GLU A 199 -12.52 5.07 -1.37
C GLU A 199 -11.17 4.65 -1.94
N TYR A 200 -10.11 4.67 -1.12
CA TYR A 200 -8.78 4.21 -1.55
C TYR A 200 -8.71 2.70 -1.69
N ARG A 201 -9.39 1.96 -0.81
CA ARG A 201 -9.52 0.50 -0.91
C ARG A 201 -10.29 0.10 -2.18
N GLU A 202 -11.42 0.75 -2.46
CA GLU A 202 -12.20 0.55 -3.67
C GLU A 202 -11.38 0.87 -4.92
N ALA A 203 -10.68 2.02 -4.93
CA ALA A 203 -9.81 2.40 -6.04
C ALA A 203 -8.66 1.42 -6.29
N LEU A 204 -8.10 0.80 -5.24
CA LEU A 204 -7.11 -0.27 -5.38
C LEU A 204 -7.73 -1.50 -6.06
N ARG A 205 -8.90 -1.95 -5.60
CA ARG A 205 -9.60 -3.10 -6.21
C ARG A 205 -9.98 -2.83 -7.66
N GLU A 206 -10.55 -1.67 -7.95
CA GLU A 206 -10.91 -1.25 -9.31
C GLU A 206 -9.68 -1.21 -10.23
N MET A 207 -8.57 -0.66 -9.76
CA MET A 207 -7.32 -0.63 -10.51
C MET A 207 -6.84 -2.05 -10.82
N LEU A 208 -6.82 -2.95 -9.84
CA LEU A 208 -6.41 -4.35 -10.05
C LEU A 208 -7.31 -5.07 -11.06
N GLN A 209 -8.64 -4.82 -11.03
CA GLN A 209 -9.59 -5.40 -11.96
C GLN A 209 -9.44 -4.83 -13.38
N ASN A 210 -9.40 -3.50 -13.51
CA ASN A 210 -9.33 -2.82 -14.81
C ASN A 210 -8.02 -3.12 -15.55
N GLU A 211 -6.92 -3.25 -14.82
CA GLU A 211 -5.60 -3.60 -15.36
C GLU A 211 -5.39 -5.11 -15.51
N LYS A 212 -6.40 -5.93 -15.17
CA LYS A 212 -6.33 -7.41 -15.19
C LYS A 212 -5.13 -7.95 -14.40
N LEU A 213 -4.94 -7.41 -13.19
CA LEU A 213 -3.83 -7.76 -12.31
C LEU A 213 -4.25 -8.70 -11.17
N MET A 214 -5.55 -8.96 -10.96
CA MET A 214 -6.04 -9.80 -9.86
C MET A 214 -5.38 -11.19 -9.85
N ASP A 215 -5.23 -11.82 -11.02
CA ASP A 215 -4.59 -13.14 -11.15
C ASP A 215 -3.06 -13.08 -11.08
N LYS A 216 -2.50 -11.88 -11.16
CA LYS A 216 -1.05 -11.64 -11.12
C LYS A 216 -0.52 -11.25 -9.75
N VAL A 217 -1.38 -11.11 -8.77
CA VAL A 217 -1.03 -10.74 -7.39
C VAL A 217 -1.58 -11.77 -6.41
N VAL A 218 -1.00 -11.82 -5.22
CA VAL A 218 -1.62 -12.47 -4.07
C VAL A 218 -2.38 -11.37 -3.30
N TYR A 219 -3.70 -11.47 -3.25
CA TYR A 219 -4.52 -10.46 -2.59
C TYR A 219 -4.88 -10.89 -1.17
N VAL A 220 -4.53 -10.06 -0.19
CA VAL A 220 -4.84 -10.27 1.23
C VAL A 220 -5.96 -9.31 1.62
N SER A 221 -7.17 -9.83 1.74
CA SER A 221 -8.32 -9.03 2.15
C SER A 221 -8.24 -8.66 3.62
N MET A 222 -8.64 -7.42 3.93
CA MET A 222 -8.82 -6.94 5.29
C MET A 222 -10.30 -6.78 5.64
N SER A 223 -11.23 -7.33 4.84
CA SER A 223 -12.67 -7.20 5.05
C SER A 223 -13.14 -7.77 6.38
N GLU A 224 -12.53 -8.86 6.85
CA GLU A 224 -12.83 -9.46 8.15
C GLU A 224 -12.42 -8.59 9.36
N TRP A 225 -11.57 -7.57 9.11
CA TRP A 225 -11.11 -6.64 10.13
C TRP A 225 -12.10 -5.49 10.36
N ASN A 226 -12.99 -5.28 9.41
CA ASN A 226 -13.94 -4.16 9.42
C ASN A 226 -15.22 -4.49 10.20
N GLY A 227 -15.28 -5.64 10.89
CA GLY A 227 -16.50 -6.09 11.61
C GLY A 227 -17.74 -6.12 10.70
N ASP A 228 -18.92 -6.20 11.27
CA ASP A 228 -20.20 -6.17 10.53
C ASP A 228 -20.51 -4.74 9.99
N GLY A 229 -19.59 -4.22 9.17
CA GLY A 229 -19.81 -3.05 8.32
C GLY A 229 -19.33 -1.71 8.85
N GLU A 230 -18.93 -1.51 10.12
CA GLU A 230 -18.52 -0.17 10.58
C GLU A 230 -17.63 -0.10 11.84
N LYS A 231 -17.30 -1.19 12.49
CA LYS A 231 -16.50 -1.11 13.73
C LYS A 231 -15.20 -1.89 13.61
N ILE A 232 -14.12 -1.14 13.54
CA ILE A 232 -12.75 -1.63 13.74
C ILE A 232 -12.69 -2.33 15.10
N ASP A 233 -12.10 -3.54 15.14
CA ASP A 233 -11.78 -4.18 16.42
C ASP A 233 -10.61 -3.40 17.09
N PRO A 234 -10.88 -2.57 18.09
CA PRO A 234 -9.86 -1.73 18.71
C PRO A 234 -8.79 -2.56 19.42
N SER A 235 -9.05 -3.83 19.71
CA SER A 235 -8.09 -4.71 20.37
C SER A 235 -6.90 -5.10 19.50
N LEU A 236 -6.97 -4.82 18.19
CA LEU A 236 -5.91 -5.11 17.22
C LEU A 236 -4.98 -3.91 16.99
N PHE A 237 -5.34 -2.74 17.50
CA PHE A 237 -4.63 -1.49 17.27
C PHE A 237 -3.94 -0.97 18.55
N THR A 238 -2.96 -0.12 18.36
CA THR A 238 -2.34 0.68 19.43
C THR A 238 -3.30 1.81 19.87
N GLU A 239 -2.90 2.59 20.88
CA GLU A 239 -3.69 3.71 21.38
C GLU A 239 -4.02 4.75 20.31
N ASP A 240 -3.17 4.90 19.30
CA ASP A 240 -3.38 5.83 18.18
C ASP A 240 -4.46 5.35 17.18
N LYS A 241 -4.90 4.10 17.31
CA LYS A 241 -5.95 3.46 16.47
C LYS A 241 -5.65 3.42 14.97
N VAL A 242 -4.40 3.59 14.61
CA VAL A 242 -3.89 3.52 13.23
C VAL A 242 -2.88 2.41 13.07
N HIS A 243 -1.95 2.30 14.01
CA HIS A 243 -0.96 1.23 13.97
C HIS A 243 -1.48 -0.02 14.67
N LEU A 244 -1.12 -1.17 14.13
CA LEU A 244 -1.43 -2.44 14.76
C LEU A 244 -0.57 -2.64 16.00
N ASN A 245 -1.15 -3.26 17.02
CA ASN A 245 -0.38 -3.83 18.12
C ASN A 245 0.10 -5.25 17.75
N ASN A 246 0.82 -5.92 18.65
CA ASN A 246 1.34 -7.27 18.38
C ASN A 246 0.25 -8.27 17.97
N LYS A 247 -0.94 -8.21 18.61
CA LYS A 247 -2.07 -9.08 18.24
C LYS A 247 -2.56 -8.82 16.82
N GLY A 248 -2.62 -7.54 16.43
CA GLY A 248 -2.99 -7.13 15.08
C GLY A 248 -1.97 -7.63 14.04
N TYR A 249 -0.68 -7.43 14.29
CA TYR A 249 0.36 -7.94 13.40
C TYR A 249 0.35 -9.46 13.29
N TYR A 250 0.17 -10.19 14.39
CA TYR A 250 0.11 -11.66 14.34
C TYR A 250 -1.06 -12.16 13.49
N LYS A 251 -2.23 -11.52 13.63
CA LYS A 251 -3.38 -11.84 12.77
C LYS A 251 -3.11 -11.54 11.29
N LEU A 252 -2.46 -10.40 11.02
CA LEU A 252 -2.10 -9.99 9.67
C LEU A 252 -1.11 -10.98 9.02
N ASP A 253 -0.04 -11.33 9.73
CA ASP A 253 0.98 -12.25 9.25
C ASP A 253 0.42 -13.65 9.01
N GLU A 254 -0.52 -14.12 9.85
CA GLU A 254 -1.23 -15.38 9.61
C GLU A 254 -2.06 -15.34 8.32
N SER A 255 -2.74 -14.22 8.05
CA SER A 255 -3.51 -14.04 6.82
C SER A 255 -2.60 -13.98 5.59
N ILE A 256 -1.47 -13.26 5.68
CA ILE A 256 -0.45 -13.19 4.62
C ILE A 256 0.16 -14.57 4.35
N ALA A 257 0.58 -15.29 5.41
CA ALA A 257 1.17 -16.61 5.28
C ALA A 257 0.20 -17.63 4.63
N ALA A 258 -1.08 -17.57 5.02
CA ALA A 258 -2.11 -18.41 4.42
C ALA A 258 -2.31 -18.09 2.93
N ALA A 259 -2.36 -16.81 2.57
CA ALA A 259 -2.54 -16.38 1.17
C ALA A 259 -1.36 -16.80 0.28
N ILE A 260 -0.13 -16.61 0.74
CA ILE A 260 1.08 -17.03 0.01
C ILE A 260 1.11 -18.56 -0.14
N ALA A 261 0.85 -19.31 0.93
CA ALA A 261 0.85 -20.78 0.88
C ALA A 261 -0.21 -21.32 -0.07
N ASN A 262 -1.42 -20.74 -0.07
CA ASN A 262 -2.48 -21.11 -1.00
C ASN A 262 -2.08 -20.85 -2.45
N HIS A 263 -1.47 -19.70 -2.73
CA HIS A 263 -0.97 -19.38 -4.07
C HIS A 263 0.09 -20.37 -4.55
N LEU A 264 1.05 -20.74 -3.69
CA LEU A 264 2.10 -21.73 -4.00
C LEU A 264 1.52 -23.13 -4.27
N ASN A 265 0.51 -23.54 -3.52
CA ASN A 265 -0.14 -24.85 -3.71
C ASN A 265 -0.94 -24.90 -5.01
N LEU A 266 -1.62 -23.84 -5.37
CA LEU A 266 -2.35 -23.72 -6.64
C LEU A 266 -1.39 -23.76 -7.84
N SER A 267 -0.25 -23.07 -7.76
CA SER A 267 0.75 -23.07 -8.84
C SER A 267 1.41 -24.44 -9.03
N LYS A 268 1.68 -25.20 -7.96
CA LYS A 268 2.21 -26.59 -8.07
C LYS A 268 1.19 -27.53 -8.71
N ASN A 269 -0.08 -27.40 -8.36
CA ASN A 269 -1.13 -28.24 -8.93
C ASN A 269 -1.36 -27.97 -10.42
N SER A 270 -1.27 -26.71 -10.88
CA SER A 270 -1.38 -26.36 -12.31
C SER A 270 -0.22 -26.92 -13.12
N THR A 271 1.02 -26.81 -12.65
CA THR A 271 2.19 -27.41 -13.34
C THR A 271 2.07 -28.91 -13.46
N HIS A 272 1.60 -29.61 -12.42
CA HIS A 272 1.42 -31.07 -12.46
C HIS A 272 0.32 -31.51 -13.45
N ILE A 273 -0.74 -30.72 -13.59
CA ILE A 273 -1.80 -30.99 -14.59
C ILE A 273 -1.28 -30.81 -16.02
N ASP A 274 -0.52 -29.74 -16.26
CA ASP A 274 0.07 -29.47 -17.58
C ASP A 274 1.07 -30.57 -17.99
N ASP A 275 1.88 -31.09 -17.06
CA ASP A 275 2.78 -32.20 -17.29
C ASP A 275 2.03 -33.52 -17.61
N LEU A 276 0.91 -33.78 -16.94
CA LEU A 276 0.07 -34.95 -17.23
C LEU A 276 -0.64 -34.87 -18.58
N VAL A 277 -1.08 -33.70 -18.99
CA VAL A 277 -1.71 -33.47 -20.29
C VAL A 277 -0.70 -33.63 -21.41
N ASN A 278 0.52 -33.08 -21.26
CA ASN A 278 1.58 -33.15 -22.25
C ASN A 278 2.15 -34.58 -22.40
N ASN A 279 2.22 -35.36 -21.32
CA ASN A 279 2.67 -36.75 -21.33
C ASN A 279 1.64 -37.74 -21.93
N ASN A 280 0.36 -37.38 -21.95
CA ASN A 280 -0.69 -38.19 -22.57
C ASN A 280 -0.96 -37.82 -24.07
N ALA A 281 -0.29 -36.79 -24.58
CA ALA A 281 -0.40 -36.34 -25.97
C ALA A 281 0.76 -36.86 -26.87
N ASN A 282 1.72 -37.58 -26.31
CA ASN A 282 2.80 -38.30 -26.98
C ASN A 282 2.57 -39.83 -26.92
#